data_cb24b2bee01dcd9669feed5ecf7295a0
#
_entry.id   cb24b2bee01dcd9669feed5ecf7295a0
#
_cell.length_a   1.000
_cell.length_b   1.000
_cell.length_c   1.000
_cell.angle_alpha   90.00
_cell.angle_beta   90.00
_cell.angle_gamma   90.00
#
_symmetry.space_group_name_H-M   'P 1'
#
loop_
_entity.id
_entity.type
_entity.pdbx_description
1 polymer ?
#
loop_
_entity_poly.entity_id
_entity_poly.type
_entity_poly.pdbx_seq_one_letter_code
_entity_poly.pdbx_strand_id
1 'polypeptide(L)'
;MELRKANIDIEFEKWNEVVLNSPDFYTIAHNPSLLIFLENTLEWTGDSFFIIDDHEIVGVYQHSYPNDNKSVSMPHFSYGGIIRKNNKYAVIEIFNQIKSSLPESFEIREFKPYTDFYNDDKVAAFLDLEETADAQLATFKSNHRRKIKKAYKNNLRVVIESTEESMVEFYKIYTKNMLRLGSPSLSKRFFLNLLKHYSYGEIKVFLVCKDDEVIGGAVVLSYNDFVEDCWFSTLSKYNYLYTSVLLYWEMIKFSIEQNKKKFSFGRSTKDSSLLNFKRQWKPIEKQLFFSYSEEQKVSLKKMTFLTKLWKLLPLRVANFIGPNIAEKLY
;
A
#
# COMPACT_ATOMS: atom_id res chain seq x y z
N MET A 1 -19.20 -18.28 -15.34
CA MET A 1 -17.94 -18.26 -14.50
C MET A 1 -18.30 -18.52 -13.06
N GLU A 2 -17.41 -19.17 -12.32
CA GLU A 2 -17.56 -19.43 -10.89
C GLU A 2 -16.28 -19.10 -10.11
N LEU A 3 -16.42 -18.86 -8.80
CA LEU A 3 -15.30 -18.67 -7.89
C LEU A 3 -14.94 -20.02 -7.24
N ARG A 4 -13.72 -20.50 -7.46
CA ARG A 4 -13.14 -21.64 -6.79
C ARG A 4 -12.12 -21.16 -5.77
N LYS A 5 -12.33 -21.45 -4.49
CA LYS A 5 -11.37 -21.11 -3.44
C LYS A 5 -10.01 -21.76 -3.73
N ALA A 6 -8.96 -20.96 -3.69
CA ALA A 6 -7.60 -21.43 -3.89
C ALA A 6 -7.01 -21.93 -2.57
N ASN A 7 -6.36 -23.08 -2.60
CA ASN A 7 -5.50 -23.51 -1.50
C ASN A 7 -4.08 -22.99 -1.75
N ILE A 8 -3.78 -21.83 -1.19
CA ILE A 8 -2.53 -21.13 -1.47
C ILE A 8 -1.29 -21.93 -1.02
N ASP A 9 -1.38 -22.75 0.01
CA ASP A 9 -0.24 -23.55 0.49
C ASP A 9 0.28 -24.51 -0.60
N ILE A 10 -0.59 -24.98 -1.49
CA ILE A 10 -0.24 -25.92 -2.56
C ILE A 10 -0.44 -25.38 -3.98
N GLU A 11 -1.17 -24.26 -4.13
CA GLU A 11 -1.51 -23.69 -5.45
C GLU A 11 -0.87 -22.32 -5.68
N PHE A 12 0.06 -21.88 -4.82
CA PHE A 12 0.69 -20.56 -4.97
C PHE A 12 1.35 -20.38 -6.34
N GLU A 13 2.03 -21.40 -6.87
CA GLU A 13 2.69 -21.31 -8.17
C GLU A 13 1.67 -21.02 -9.30
N LYS A 14 0.51 -21.68 -9.27
CA LYS A 14 -0.58 -21.43 -10.23
C LYS A 14 -1.15 -20.02 -10.08
N TRP A 15 -1.33 -19.58 -8.84
CA TRP A 15 -1.77 -18.22 -8.55
C TRP A 15 -0.79 -17.19 -9.13
N ASN A 16 0.48 -17.36 -8.81
CA ASN A 16 1.54 -16.44 -9.21
C ASN A 16 1.76 -16.45 -10.73
N GLU A 17 1.61 -17.60 -11.38
CA GLU A 17 1.64 -17.71 -12.85
C GLU A 17 0.56 -16.83 -13.51
N VAL A 18 -0.67 -16.86 -12.98
CA VAL A 18 -1.76 -16.00 -13.49
C VAL A 18 -1.42 -14.53 -13.28
N VAL A 19 -0.90 -14.16 -12.10
CA VAL A 19 -0.55 -12.78 -11.78
C VAL A 19 0.57 -12.26 -12.69
N LEU A 20 1.65 -13.04 -12.86
CA LEU A 20 2.83 -12.62 -13.63
C LEU A 20 2.56 -12.50 -15.14
N ASN A 21 1.74 -13.40 -15.69
CA ASN A 21 1.43 -13.43 -17.12
C ASN A 21 0.21 -12.59 -17.48
N SER A 22 -0.38 -11.91 -16.50
CA SER A 22 -1.57 -11.08 -16.70
C SER A 22 -1.29 -9.86 -17.58
N PRO A 23 -2.24 -9.46 -18.44
CA PRO A 23 -2.22 -8.16 -19.10
C PRO A 23 -2.58 -7.02 -18.13
N ASP A 24 -3.08 -7.33 -16.94
CA ASP A 24 -3.50 -6.35 -15.94
C ASP A 24 -2.32 -5.93 -15.04
N PHE A 25 -2.47 -4.78 -14.42
CA PHE A 25 -1.49 -4.24 -13.50
C PHE A 25 -1.68 -4.85 -12.10
N TYR A 26 -0.78 -5.75 -11.69
CA TYR A 26 -0.81 -6.30 -10.35
C TYR A 26 -0.02 -5.43 -9.35
N THR A 27 -0.30 -5.63 -8.07
CA THR A 27 0.28 -4.90 -6.95
C THR A 27 0.59 -5.86 -5.80
N ILE A 28 1.17 -5.34 -4.71
CA ILE A 28 1.35 -6.12 -3.48
C ILE A 28 0.03 -6.70 -2.95
N ALA A 29 -1.10 -6.04 -3.22
CA ALA A 29 -2.41 -6.48 -2.78
C ALA A 29 -2.90 -7.78 -3.45
N HIS A 30 -2.18 -8.29 -4.44
CA HIS A 30 -2.42 -9.60 -5.05
C HIS A 30 -1.52 -10.71 -4.46
N ASN A 31 -0.69 -10.37 -3.45
CA ASN A 31 0.04 -11.36 -2.68
C ASN A 31 -0.90 -12.01 -1.65
N PRO A 32 -1.15 -13.33 -1.76
CA PRO A 32 -2.14 -13.98 -0.90
C PRO A 32 -1.73 -14.09 0.56
N SER A 33 -0.44 -13.95 0.90
CA SER A 33 -0.01 -13.95 2.30
C SER A 33 -0.55 -12.77 3.10
N LEU A 34 -1.03 -11.71 2.44
CA LEU A 34 -1.68 -10.60 3.12
C LEU A 34 -2.99 -11.00 3.80
N LEU A 35 -3.71 -12.00 3.29
CA LEU A 35 -4.90 -12.53 3.97
C LEU A 35 -4.50 -13.25 5.26
N ILE A 36 -3.44 -14.06 5.23
CA ILE A 36 -2.89 -14.72 6.41
C ILE A 36 -2.45 -13.68 7.45
N PHE A 37 -1.81 -12.61 6.99
CA PHE A 37 -1.44 -11.49 7.85
C PHE A 37 -2.66 -10.82 8.49
N LEU A 38 -3.71 -10.51 7.73
CA LEU A 38 -4.93 -9.86 8.24
C LEU A 38 -5.66 -10.74 9.26
N GLU A 39 -5.77 -12.04 9.00
CA GLU A 39 -6.38 -13.00 9.91
C GLU A 39 -5.62 -13.08 11.24
N ASN A 40 -4.29 -13.24 11.20
CA ASN A 40 -3.45 -13.34 12.42
C ASN A 40 -3.32 -12.02 13.20
N THR A 41 -3.64 -10.88 12.56
CA THR A 41 -3.42 -9.56 13.14
C THR A 41 -4.71 -8.89 13.60
N LEU A 42 -5.73 -8.93 12.76
CA LEU A 42 -7.01 -8.24 12.94
C LEU A 42 -8.20 -9.19 13.11
N GLU A 43 -7.95 -10.50 13.07
CA GLU A 43 -8.98 -11.54 13.08
C GLU A 43 -9.94 -11.43 11.86
N TRP A 44 -9.46 -10.84 10.78
CA TRP A 44 -10.21 -10.69 9.55
C TRP A 44 -9.90 -11.84 8.61
N THR A 45 -10.83 -12.76 8.50
CA THR A 45 -10.73 -13.85 7.54
C THR A 45 -10.73 -13.31 6.10
N GLY A 46 -10.39 -14.16 5.15
CA GLY A 46 -10.40 -13.78 3.74
C GLY A 46 -10.23 -15.01 2.85
N ASP A 47 -10.51 -14.80 1.58
CA ASP A 47 -10.44 -15.83 0.58
C ASP A 47 -9.68 -15.38 -0.67
N SER A 48 -8.82 -16.26 -1.16
CA SER A 48 -8.22 -16.18 -2.50
C SER A 48 -8.99 -17.11 -3.43
N PHE A 49 -9.37 -16.63 -4.62
CA PHE A 49 -10.16 -17.36 -5.58
C PHE A 49 -9.48 -17.45 -6.94
N PHE A 50 -9.49 -18.62 -7.54
CA PHE A 50 -9.42 -18.74 -8.99
C PHE A 50 -10.80 -18.49 -9.58
N ILE A 51 -10.83 -17.72 -10.64
CA ILE A 51 -12.03 -17.50 -11.46
C ILE A 51 -12.01 -18.53 -12.57
N ILE A 52 -13.01 -19.39 -12.60
CA ILE A 52 -13.09 -20.54 -13.51
C ILE A 52 -14.17 -20.31 -14.56
N ASP A 53 -13.84 -20.61 -15.82
CA ASP A 53 -14.77 -20.65 -16.95
C ASP A 53 -14.45 -21.87 -17.80
N ASP A 54 -15.46 -22.73 -18.06
CA ASP A 54 -15.29 -23.98 -18.81
C ASP A 54 -14.10 -24.83 -18.31
N HIS A 55 -13.97 -25.00 -16.99
CA HIS A 55 -12.89 -25.72 -16.30
C HIS A 55 -11.49 -25.08 -16.42
N GLU A 56 -11.36 -23.92 -17.06
CA GLU A 56 -10.09 -23.19 -17.16
C GLU A 56 -10.00 -22.03 -16.18
N ILE A 57 -8.81 -21.75 -15.67
CA ILE A 57 -8.55 -20.54 -14.89
C ILE A 57 -8.49 -19.35 -15.85
N VAL A 58 -9.38 -18.38 -15.67
CA VAL A 58 -9.45 -17.16 -16.46
C VAL A 58 -8.98 -15.92 -15.69
N GLY A 59 -8.80 -16.04 -14.37
CA GLY A 59 -8.29 -14.96 -13.52
C GLY A 59 -8.17 -15.36 -12.07
N VAL A 60 -7.74 -14.41 -11.25
CA VAL A 60 -7.67 -14.51 -9.79
C VAL A 60 -8.28 -13.29 -9.13
N TYR A 61 -8.80 -13.47 -7.92
CA TYR A 61 -9.35 -12.41 -7.09
C TYR A 61 -9.21 -12.78 -5.62
N GLN A 62 -8.94 -11.80 -4.77
CA GLN A 62 -8.92 -12.01 -3.33
C GLN A 62 -9.56 -10.85 -2.57
N HIS A 63 -10.17 -11.17 -1.44
CA HIS A 63 -10.74 -10.19 -0.53
C HIS A 63 -10.67 -10.66 0.93
N SER A 64 -10.76 -9.71 1.84
CA SER A 64 -10.87 -9.96 3.28
C SER A 64 -12.24 -9.55 3.79
N TYR A 65 -12.68 -10.16 4.89
CA TYR A 65 -13.92 -9.87 5.60
C TYR A 65 -13.62 -9.11 6.90
N PRO A 66 -13.64 -7.76 6.91
CA PRO A 66 -13.49 -6.98 8.14
C PRO A 66 -14.64 -7.18 9.13
N ASN A 67 -15.76 -7.69 8.66
CA ASN A 67 -16.89 -8.19 9.41
C ASN A 67 -17.71 -9.17 8.55
N ASP A 68 -18.63 -9.91 9.17
CA ASP A 68 -19.38 -11.01 8.54
C ASP A 68 -20.20 -10.61 7.30
N ASN A 69 -20.55 -9.33 7.18
CA ASN A 69 -21.44 -8.83 6.12
C ASN A 69 -20.72 -8.03 5.03
N LYS A 70 -19.42 -7.80 5.14
CA LYS A 70 -18.69 -6.97 4.19
C LYS A 70 -17.38 -7.60 3.74
N SER A 71 -17.16 -7.63 2.44
CA SER A 71 -15.85 -7.93 1.86
C SER A 71 -15.14 -6.69 1.34
N VAL A 72 -13.82 -6.66 1.44
CA VAL A 72 -12.97 -5.59 0.93
C VAL A 72 -11.78 -6.17 0.20
N SER A 73 -11.51 -5.68 -1.01
CA SER A 73 -10.32 -6.06 -1.76
C SER A 73 -9.07 -5.46 -1.08
N MET A 74 -8.45 -6.23 -0.20
CA MET A 74 -7.23 -5.90 0.55
C MET A 74 -7.29 -4.59 1.35
N PRO A 75 -8.00 -4.60 2.50
CA PRO A 75 -8.04 -3.47 3.42
C PRO A 75 -6.63 -3.14 3.96
N HIS A 76 -6.39 -1.87 4.29
CA HIS A 76 -5.11 -1.26 4.66
C HIS A 76 -4.06 -1.14 3.54
N PHE A 77 -4.23 -1.84 2.43
CA PHE A 77 -3.34 -1.72 1.26
C PHE A 77 -3.97 -0.82 0.19
N SER A 78 -3.15 -0.38 -0.77
CA SER A 78 -3.57 0.70 -1.66
C SER A 78 -4.72 0.29 -2.58
N TYR A 79 -4.60 -0.82 -3.26
CA TYR A 79 -5.58 -1.30 -4.23
C TYR A 79 -5.30 -2.73 -4.65
N GLY A 80 -6.37 -3.48 -4.92
CA GLY A 80 -6.34 -4.84 -5.42
C GLY A 80 -7.71 -5.19 -6.00
N GLY A 81 -7.74 -5.77 -7.18
CA GLY A 81 -8.94 -6.11 -7.90
C GLY A 81 -8.85 -7.47 -8.57
N ILE A 82 -9.60 -7.67 -9.63
CA ILE A 82 -9.54 -8.88 -10.45
C ILE A 82 -8.31 -8.82 -11.35
N ILE A 83 -7.50 -9.85 -11.33
CA ILE A 83 -6.39 -10.09 -12.27
C ILE A 83 -6.83 -11.14 -13.29
N ARG A 84 -6.85 -10.79 -14.56
CA ARG A 84 -7.17 -11.70 -15.66
C ARG A 84 -5.95 -12.52 -16.06
N LYS A 85 -6.16 -13.77 -16.45
CA LYS A 85 -5.10 -14.59 -17.07
C LYS A 85 -4.71 -14.08 -18.45
N ASN A 86 -5.68 -13.55 -19.22
CA ASN A 86 -5.49 -13.05 -20.57
C ASN A 86 -6.59 -12.03 -20.95
N ASN A 87 -6.62 -11.61 -22.20
CA ASN A 87 -7.59 -10.62 -22.73
C ASN A 87 -8.88 -11.24 -23.30
N LYS A 88 -9.19 -12.52 -23.03
CA LYS A 88 -10.41 -13.20 -23.52
C LYS A 88 -11.68 -12.49 -23.04
N TYR A 89 -11.67 -11.98 -21.81
CA TYR A 89 -12.80 -11.26 -21.20
C TYR A 89 -12.37 -9.89 -20.71
N ALA A 90 -13.28 -8.90 -20.71
CA ALA A 90 -13.06 -7.66 -19.99
C ALA A 90 -13.24 -7.88 -18.48
N VAL A 91 -12.52 -7.11 -17.65
CA VAL A 91 -12.62 -7.22 -16.17
C VAL A 91 -14.06 -7.05 -15.69
N ILE A 92 -14.80 -6.10 -16.28
CA ILE A 92 -16.20 -5.85 -15.90
C ILE A 92 -17.13 -7.02 -16.28
N GLU A 93 -16.85 -7.74 -17.36
CA GLU A 93 -17.60 -8.95 -17.75
C GLU A 93 -17.40 -10.05 -16.72
N ILE A 94 -16.15 -10.27 -16.30
CA ILE A 94 -15.83 -11.23 -15.23
C ILE A 94 -16.57 -10.84 -13.95
N PHE A 95 -16.44 -9.57 -13.53
CA PHE A 95 -17.09 -9.09 -12.31
C PHE A 95 -18.61 -9.33 -12.33
N ASN A 96 -19.29 -8.98 -13.42
CA ASN A 96 -20.75 -9.16 -13.55
C ASN A 96 -21.18 -10.63 -13.41
N GLN A 97 -20.34 -11.58 -13.82
CA GLN A 97 -20.62 -13.01 -13.68
C GLN A 97 -20.36 -13.56 -12.29
N ILE A 98 -19.36 -13.02 -11.56
CA ILE A 98 -19.03 -13.50 -10.21
C ILE A 98 -19.71 -12.69 -9.11
N LYS A 99 -20.34 -11.56 -9.43
CA LYS A 99 -20.93 -10.62 -8.46
C LYS A 99 -21.91 -11.27 -7.50
N SER A 100 -22.74 -12.21 -7.97
CA SER A 100 -23.69 -12.95 -7.12
C SER A 100 -23.03 -13.90 -6.12
N SER A 101 -21.74 -14.22 -6.29
CA SER A 101 -20.95 -15.05 -5.39
C SER A 101 -20.19 -14.21 -4.33
N LEU A 102 -20.24 -12.87 -4.43
CA LEU A 102 -19.68 -11.98 -3.44
C LEU A 102 -20.69 -11.70 -2.32
N PRO A 103 -20.24 -11.29 -1.11
CA PRO A 103 -21.13 -10.78 -0.07
C PRO A 103 -22.01 -9.63 -0.56
N GLU A 104 -23.19 -9.47 0.05
CA GLU A 104 -24.10 -8.35 -0.29
C GLU A 104 -23.43 -6.99 -0.18
N SER A 105 -22.60 -6.79 0.85
CA SER A 105 -21.78 -5.60 0.98
C SER A 105 -20.34 -5.88 0.56
N PHE A 106 -19.85 -5.10 -0.39
CA PHE A 106 -18.46 -5.19 -0.83
C PHE A 106 -17.85 -3.82 -1.14
N GLU A 107 -16.52 -3.78 -1.08
CA GLU A 107 -15.69 -2.65 -1.52
C GLU A 107 -14.53 -3.19 -2.36
N ILE A 108 -14.45 -2.78 -3.63
CA ILE A 108 -13.38 -3.16 -4.54
C ILE A 108 -12.59 -1.91 -4.96
N ARG A 109 -11.27 -1.95 -4.76
CA ARG A 109 -10.35 -0.84 -5.05
C ARG A 109 -9.53 -1.16 -6.27
N GLU A 110 -9.74 -0.44 -7.36
CA GLU A 110 -9.09 -0.72 -8.64
C GLU A 110 -9.00 0.54 -9.54
N PHE A 111 -8.35 0.44 -10.69
CA PHE A 111 -8.19 1.50 -11.69
C PHE A 111 -9.42 1.71 -12.58
N LYS A 112 -10.43 0.89 -12.41
CA LYS A 112 -11.72 0.98 -13.12
C LYS A 112 -12.86 0.82 -12.13
N PRO A 113 -14.00 1.50 -12.34
CA PRO A 113 -15.18 1.27 -11.52
C PRO A 113 -15.82 -0.08 -11.86
N TYR A 114 -16.30 -0.78 -10.84
CA TYR A 114 -17.04 -2.04 -10.96
C TYR A 114 -18.55 -1.84 -10.83
N THR A 115 -18.99 -0.73 -10.25
CA THR A 115 -20.39 -0.36 -10.03
C THR A 115 -20.57 1.13 -10.30
N ASP A 116 -21.82 1.60 -10.32
CA ASP A 116 -22.14 3.03 -10.40
C ASP A 116 -21.92 3.75 -9.04
N PHE A 117 -21.77 3.00 -7.96
CA PHE A 117 -21.50 3.54 -6.63
C PHE A 117 -20.00 3.48 -6.35
N TYR A 118 -19.27 4.55 -6.59
CA TYR A 118 -17.84 4.60 -6.33
C TYR A 118 -17.38 5.94 -5.78
N ASN A 119 -16.24 5.91 -5.10
CA ASN A 119 -15.46 7.09 -4.75
C ASN A 119 -14.19 7.11 -5.64
N ASP A 120 -13.90 8.25 -6.24
CA ASP A 120 -12.77 8.46 -7.16
C ASP A 120 -11.82 9.57 -6.68
N ASP A 121 -11.82 9.91 -5.40
CA ASP A 121 -10.98 10.98 -4.84
C ASP A 121 -9.50 10.57 -4.68
N LYS A 122 -9.15 9.33 -5.00
CA LYS A 122 -7.80 8.79 -4.85
C LYS A 122 -7.10 8.58 -6.19
N VAL A 123 -5.79 8.75 -6.15
CA VAL A 123 -4.87 8.50 -7.27
C VAL A 123 -3.73 7.61 -6.76
N ALA A 124 -3.37 6.60 -7.52
CA ALA A 124 -2.12 5.87 -7.35
C ALA A 124 -1.01 6.56 -8.16
N ALA A 125 0.19 6.58 -7.60
CA ALA A 125 1.35 7.18 -8.24
C ALA A 125 2.52 6.18 -8.23
N PHE A 126 3.10 5.88 -9.39
CA PHE A 126 4.20 4.91 -9.51
C PHE A 126 5.18 5.28 -10.62
N LEU A 127 6.39 4.72 -10.52
CA LEU A 127 7.43 4.83 -11.52
C LEU A 127 7.60 3.47 -12.23
N ASP A 128 7.80 3.50 -13.53
CA ASP A 128 8.55 2.46 -14.20
C ASP A 128 10.02 2.71 -13.90
N LEU A 129 10.72 1.67 -13.43
CA LEU A 129 12.11 1.79 -13.01
C LEU A 129 13.04 1.58 -14.20
N GLU A 130 14.05 2.44 -14.28
CA GLU A 130 15.14 2.32 -15.24
C GLU A 130 16.10 1.17 -14.85
N GLU A 131 16.94 0.73 -15.75
CA GLU A 131 17.91 -0.35 -15.51
C GLU A 131 18.97 0.02 -14.46
N THR A 132 19.29 1.30 -14.33
CA THR A 132 20.28 1.79 -13.37
C THR A 132 19.80 3.01 -12.59
N ALA A 133 20.35 3.17 -11.38
CA ALA A 133 20.05 4.34 -10.55
C ALA A 133 20.45 5.65 -11.24
N ASP A 134 21.53 5.67 -12.00
CA ASP A 134 21.96 6.87 -12.72
C ASP A 134 20.99 7.23 -13.86
N ALA A 135 20.52 6.23 -14.61
CA ALA A 135 19.50 6.44 -15.63
C ALA A 135 18.21 6.98 -15.00
N GLN A 136 17.76 6.38 -13.91
CA GLN A 136 16.59 6.85 -13.16
C GLN A 136 16.77 8.28 -12.66
N LEU A 137 17.91 8.61 -12.09
CA LEU A 137 18.23 9.95 -11.61
C LEU A 137 18.18 10.98 -12.75
N ALA A 138 18.63 10.61 -13.94
CA ALA A 138 18.63 11.48 -15.12
C ALA A 138 17.20 11.86 -15.59
N THR A 139 16.19 11.02 -15.34
CA THR A 139 14.78 11.31 -15.70
C THR A 139 14.21 12.48 -14.89
N PHE A 140 14.71 12.73 -13.68
CA PHE A 140 14.17 13.76 -12.80
C PHE A 140 14.61 15.19 -13.21
N LYS A 141 13.78 16.18 -12.87
CA LYS A 141 14.11 17.60 -13.10
C LYS A 141 15.39 17.99 -12.34
N SER A 142 16.20 18.90 -12.93
CA SER A 142 17.47 19.36 -12.36
C SER A 142 17.36 19.86 -10.91
N ASN A 143 16.27 20.58 -10.60
CA ASN A 143 16.01 21.05 -9.23
C ASN A 143 15.80 19.88 -8.24
N HIS A 144 15.13 18.80 -8.67
CA HIS A 144 14.91 17.62 -7.82
C HIS A 144 16.23 16.86 -7.60
N ARG A 145 17.01 16.63 -8.65
CA ARG A 145 18.36 16.05 -8.55
C ARG A 145 19.27 16.86 -7.59
N ARG A 146 19.16 18.19 -7.61
CA ARG A 146 19.90 19.05 -6.66
C ARG A 146 19.46 18.83 -5.21
N LYS A 147 18.17 18.59 -4.95
CA LYS A 147 17.68 18.26 -3.59
C LYS A 147 18.24 16.91 -3.11
N ILE A 148 18.28 15.89 -3.96
CA ILE A 148 18.89 14.59 -3.65
C ILE A 148 20.37 14.77 -3.28
N LYS A 149 21.15 15.49 -4.12
CA LYS A 149 22.55 15.79 -3.83
C LYS A 149 22.75 16.56 -2.52
N LYS A 150 21.83 17.48 -2.18
CA LYS A 150 21.89 18.20 -0.90
C LYS A 150 21.58 17.27 0.28
N ALA A 151 20.63 16.34 0.15
CA ALA A 151 20.31 15.39 1.20
C ALA A 151 21.54 14.55 1.58
N TYR A 152 22.29 14.04 0.62
CA TYR A 152 23.54 13.29 0.87
C TYR A 152 24.61 14.15 1.60
N LYS A 153 24.65 15.46 1.35
CA LYS A 153 25.61 16.37 2.01
C LYS A 153 25.29 16.66 3.47
N ASN A 154 24.13 16.25 3.97
CA ASN A 154 23.67 16.53 5.33
C ASN A 154 24.13 15.48 6.36
N ASN A 155 25.09 14.60 6.02
CA ASN A 155 25.62 13.55 6.87
C ASN A 155 24.50 12.68 7.47
N LEU A 156 23.49 12.34 6.64
CA LEU A 156 22.45 11.39 7.00
C LEU A 156 22.90 9.96 6.66
N ARG A 157 22.63 9.03 7.56
CA ARG A 157 22.86 7.60 7.32
C ARG A 157 21.52 6.93 7.01
N VAL A 158 21.48 6.08 6.00
CA VAL A 158 20.33 5.24 5.69
C VAL A 158 20.63 3.80 6.09
N VAL A 159 19.68 3.19 6.79
CA VAL A 159 19.72 1.76 7.21
C VAL A 159 18.56 1.07 6.53
N ILE A 160 18.82 -0.11 5.94
CA ILE A 160 17.81 -0.92 5.24
C ILE A 160 17.86 -2.32 5.85
N GLU A 161 16.81 -2.70 6.56
CA GLU A 161 16.77 -3.95 7.31
C GLU A 161 15.37 -4.60 7.23
N SER A 162 15.26 -5.80 7.79
CA SER A 162 14.00 -6.55 7.92
C SER A 162 13.93 -7.19 9.31
N THR A 163 14.28 -6.41 10.36
CA THR A 163 14.35 -6.88 11.75
C THR A 163 13.22 -6.29 12.60
N GLU A 164 12.90 -6.92 13.72
CA GLU A 164 11.93 -6.38 14.67
C GLU A 164 12.42 -5.05 15.26
N GLU A 165 13.73 -4.90 15.49
CA GLU A 165 14.35 -3.68 16.01
C GLU A 165 14.14 -2.51 15.06
N SER A 166 14.43 -2.70 13.78
CA SER A 166 14.21 -1.66 12.76
C SER A 166 12.73 -1.28 12.63
N MET A 167 11.84 -2.26 12.73
CA MET A 167 10.38 -2.02 12.71
C MET A 167 9.92 -1.24 13.96
N VAL A 168 10.49 -1.52 15.11
CA VAL A 168 10.21 -0.76 16.36
C VAL A 168 10.70 0.68 16.24
N GLU A 169 11.87 0.93 15.66
CA GLU A 169 12.37 2.29 15.42
C GLU A 169 11.50 3.05 14.42
N PHE A 170 11.09 2.40 13.33
CA PHE A 170 10.09 2.98 12.41
C PHE A 170 8.79 3.34 13.14
N TYR A 171 8.27 2.43 13.96
CA TYR A 171 7.01 2.65 14.69
C TYR A 171 7.05 3.89 15.59
N LYS A 172 8.19 4.17 16.24
CA LYS A 172 8.37 5.38 17.07
C LYS A 172 8.20 6.67 16.25
N ILE A 173 8.72 6.69 15.01
CA ILE A 173 8.58 7.83 14.11
C ILE A 173 7.17 7.91 13.53
N TYR A 174 6.61 6.77 13.14
CA TYR A 174 5.28 6.64 12.59
C TYR A 174 4.22 7.21 13.54
N THR A 175 4.21 6.80 14.81
CA THR A 175 3.20 7.26 15.77
C THR A 175 3.30 8.77 16.04
N LYS A 176 4.51 9.33 16.16
CA LYS A 176 4.72 10.77 16.29
C LYS A 176 4.17 11.54 15.08
N ASN A 177 4.41 11.01 13.89
CA ASN A 177 3.93 11.64 12.65
C ASN A 177 2.40 11.54 12.53
N MET A 178 1.79 10.37 12.86
CA MET A 178 0.34 10.19 12.83
C MET A 178 -0.36 11.13 13.81
N LEU A 179 0.14 11.31 15.04
CA LEU A 179 -0.38 12.28 15.99
C LEU A 179 -0.31 13.71 15.43
N ARG A 180 0.84 14.11 14.86
CA ARG A 180 1.02 15.43 14.23
C ARG A 180 0.02 15.66 13.09
N LEU A 181 -0.26 14.63 12.30
CA LEU A 181 -1.24 14.68 11.21
C LEU A 181 -2.69 14.72 11.73
N GLY A 182 -2.92 14.28 12.97
CA GLY A 182 -4.26 14.20 13.56
C GLY A 182 -5.00 12.93 13.16
N SER A 183 -4.26 11.86 12.92
CA SER A 183 -4.79 10.55 12.54
C SER A 183 -4.40 9.51 13.58
N PRO A 184 -5.28 8.55 13.92
CA PRO A 184 -4.93 7.41 14.75
C PRO A 184 -3.87 6.55 14.06
N SER A 185 -2.98 5.95 14.87
CA SER A 185 -1.94 5.04 14.39
C SER A 185 -2.40 3.59 14.48
N LEU A 186 -1.97 2.77 13.55
CA LEU A 186 -2.01 1.31 13.68
C LEU A 186 -1.18 0.86 14.90
N SER A 187 -1.42 -0.36 15.40
CA SER A 187 -0.68 -0.90 16.53
C SER A 187 0.77 -1.29 16.17
N LYS A 188 1.63 -1.36 17.17
CA LYS A 188 2.96 -1.97 16.98
C LYS A 188 2.84 -3.45 16.59
N ARG A 189 1.85 -4.17 17.15
CA ARG A 189 1.56 -5.57 16.79
C ARG A 189 1.27 -5.71 15.29
N PHE A 190 0.53 -4.77 14.69
CA PHE A 190 0.25 -4.77 13.25
C PHE A 190 1.55 -4.84 12.44
N PHE A 191 2.52 -4.01 12.72
CA PHE A 191 3.80 -3.98 11.99
C PHE A 191 4.69 -5.19 12.26
N LEU A 192 4.74 -5.67 13.51
CA LEU A 192 5.50 -6.88 13.85
C LEU A 192 4.88 -8.14 13.23
N ASN A 193 3.55 -8.24 13.23
CA ASN A 193 2.86 -9.34 12.57
C ASN A 193 3.00 -9.28 11.04
N LEU A 194 3.04 -8.08 10.46
CA LEU A 194 3.32 -7.94 9.03
C LEU A 194 4.71 -8.52 8.69
N LEU A 195 5.73 -8.20 9.49
CA LEU A 195 7.07 -8.74 9.32
C LEU A 195 7.09 -10.27 9.46
N LYS A 196 6.26 -10.84 10.33
CA LYS A 196 6.20 -12.28 10.60
C LYS A 196 5.42 -13.07 9.54
N HIS A 197 4.33 -12.51 9.02
CA HIS A 197 3.36 -13.25 8.21
C HIS A 197 3.39 -12.90 6.71
N TYR A 198 4.10 -11.83 6.32
CA TYR A 198 4.27 -11.53 4.90
C TYR A 198 5.27 -12.50 4.27
N SER A 199 4.81 -13.25 3.30
CA SER A 199 5.61 -14.21 2.52
C SER A 199 5.34 -14.04 1.02
N TYR A 200 6.00 -14.82 0.18
CA TYR A 200 5.94 -14.69 -1.29
C TYR A 200 6.38 -13.32 -1.83
N GLY A 201 7.04 -12.53 -1.01
CA GLY A 201 7.58 -11.21 -1.29
C GLY A 201 8.54 -10.79 -0.19
N GLU A 202 8.97 -9.54 -0.19
CA GLU A 202 9.92 -9.04 0.80
C GLU A 202 9.38 -7.83 1.53
N ILE A 203 9.76 -7.70 2.80
CA ILE A 203 9.60 -6.48 3.60
C ILE A 203 10.96 -5.86 3.79
N LYS A 204 11.05 -4.54 3.60
CA LYS A 204 12.23 -3.74 3.98
C LYS A 204 11.77 -2.54 4.80
N VAL A 205 12.48 -2.31 5.90
CA VAL A 205 12.35 -1.12 6.73
C VAL A 205 13.52 -0.20 6.39
N PHE A 206 13.20 0.97 5.88
CA PHE A 206 14.17 2.04 5.62
C PHE A 206 14.16 3.00 6.79
N LEU A 207 15.33 3.30 7.35
CA LEU A 207 15.48 4.28 8.41
C LEU A 207 16.51 5.34 7.99
N VAL A 208 16.18 6.59 8.20
CA VAL A 208 17.12 7.71 8.04
C VAL A 208 17.53 8.19 9.42
N CYS A 209 18.82 8.18 9.67
CA CYS A 209 19.41 8.61 10.93
C CYS A 209 20.21 9.89 10.76
N LYS A 210 20.10 10.79 11.73
CA LYS A 210 20.97 11.94 11.94
C LYS A 210 21.70 11.70 13.28
N ASP A 211 23.01 11.50 13.20
CA ASP A 211 23.79 11.03 14.35
C ASP A 211 23.16 9.72 14.89
N ASP A 212 22.78 9.68 16.15
CA ASP A 212 22.13 8.49 16.78
C ASP A 212 20.59 8.57 16.77
N GLU A 213 19.98 9.64 16.25
CA GLU A 213 18.52 9.79 16.20
C GLU A 213 17.95 9.29 14.88
N VAL A 214 16.95 8.39 14.92
CA VAL A 214 16.13 8.05 13.76
C VAL A 214 15.16 9.20 13.52
N ILE A 215 15.25 9.82 12.33
CA ILE A 215 14.49 11.02 11.95
C ILE A 215 13.46 10.79 10.84
N GLY A 216 13.49 9.63 10.22
CA GLY A 216 12.54 9.21 9.21
C GLY A 216 12.61 7.72 8.94
N GLY A 217 11.56 7.17 8.39
CA GLY A 217 11.52 5.77 7.99
C GLY A 217 10.33 5.44 7.09
N ALA A 218 10.44 4.29 6.45
CA ALA A 218 9.40 3.73 5.61
C ALA A 218 9.37 2.20 5.74
N VAL A 219 8.18 1.62 5.57
CA VAL A 219 7.99 0.18 5.41
C VAL A 219 7.57 -0.08 3.99
N VAL A 220 8.39 -0.83 3.29
CA VAL A 220 8.26 -1.14 1.86
C VAL A 220 7.98 -2.63 1.69
N LEU A 221 6.98 -2.95 0.90
CA LEU A 221 6.66 -4.31 0.51
C LEU A 221 6.97 -4.53 -0.97
N SER A 222 7.46 -5.71 -1.32
CA SER A 222 7.59 -6.12 -2.70
C SER A 222 6.87 -7.43 -2.97
N TYR A 223 6.28 -7.55 -4.16
CA TYR A 223 5.71 -8.78 -4.69
C TYR A 223 6.09 -8.88 -6.16
N ASN A 224 6.77 -9.96 -6.52
CA ASN A 224 7.41 -10.12 -7.83
C ASN A 224 8.31 -8.90 -8.16
N ASP A 225 8.06 -8.21 -9.26
CA ASP A 225 8.83 -7.03 -9.70
C ASP A 225 8.20 -5.68 -9.29
N PHE A 226 7.12 -5.72 -8.50
CA PHE A 226 6.42 -4.55 -7.98
C PHE A 226 6.84 -4.25 -6.54
N VAL A 227 7.11 -2.97 -6.24
CA VAL A 227 7.48 -2.47 -4.90
C VAL A 227 6.55 -1.35 -4.51
N GLU A 228 6.07 -1.32 -3.27
CA GLU A 228 5.24 -0.22 -2.76
C GLU A 228 5.75 0.31 -1.42
N ASP A 229 5.86 1.64 -1.33
CA ASP A 229 5.97 2.38 -0.07
C ASP A 229 4.60 2.38 0.64
N CYS A 230 4.43 1.44 1.57
CA CYS A 230 3.15 1.26 2.26
C CYS A 230 2.97 2.23 3.43
N TRP A 231 4.03 2.51 4.17
CA TRP A 231 4.00 3.44 5.31
C TRP A 231 5.27 4.28 5.35
N PHE A 232 5.08 5.57 5.27
CA PHE A 232 6.15 6.56 5.22
C PHE A 232 5.97 7.60 6.33
N SER A 233 7.02 7.90 7.07
CA SER A 233 6.98 8.90 8.13
C SER A 233 8.32 9.59 8.32
N THR A 234 8.29 10.91 8.49
CA THR A 234 9.46 11.72 8.84
C THR A 234 9.13 12.72 9.94
N LEU A 235 10.11 13.04 10.77
CA LEU A 235 9.97 14.11 11.77
C LEU A 235 10.09 15.46 11.10
N SER A 236 9.02 16.25 11.15
CA SER A 236 8.93 17.55 10.45
C SER A 236 10.02 18.54 10.85
N LYS A 237 10.55 18.46 12.08
CA LYS A 237 11.67 19.31 12.54
C LYS A 237 12.95 19.14 11.72
N TYR A 238 13.08 18.01 10.97
CA TYR A 238 14.22 17.70 10.11
C TYR A 238 13.96 17.86 8.61
N ASN A 239 12.83 18.46 8.22
CA ASN A 239 12.51 18.67 6.79
C ASN A 239 13.59 19.49 6.04
N TYR A 240 14.28 20.39 6.74
CA TYR A 240 15.37 21.20 6.17
C TYR A 240 16.57 20.36 5.69
N LEU A 241 16.72 19.12 6.19
CA LEU A 241 17.75 18.17 5.80
C LEU A 241 17.36 17.36 4.54
N TYR A 242 16.19 17.60 3.96
CA TYR A 242 15.66 16.81 2.84
C TYR A 242 15.46 15.32 3.17
N THR A 243 15.14 14.97 4.39
CA THR A 243 14.96 13.60 4.88
C THR A 243 14.00 12.79 4.00
N SER A 244 12.83 13.36 3.66
CA SER A 244 11.84 12.69 2.80
C SER A 244 12.35 12.45 1.37
N VAL A 245 13.19 13.35 0.87
CA VAL A 245 13.78 13.21 -0.48
C VAL A 245 14.84 12.11 -0.48
N LEU A 246 15.69 12.05 0.56
CA LEU A 246 16.67 10.99 0.69
C LEU A 246 16.00 9.63 0.80
N LEU A 247 14.99 9.52 1.67
CA LEU A 247 14.29 8.27 1.93
C LEU A 247 13.64 7.70 0.65
N TYR A 248 12.91 8.52 -0.12
CA TYR A 248 12.36 8.08 -1.39
C TYR A 248 13.43 7.70 -2.41
N TRP A 249 14.51 8.47 -2.48
CA TRP A 249 15.58 8.13 -3.42
C TRP A 249 16.25 6.80 -3.09
N GLU A 250 16.52 6.54 -1.82
CA GLU A 250 17.11 5.26 -1.39
C GLU A 250 16.19 4.07 -1.62
N MET A 251 14.85 4.24 -1.42
CA MET A 251 13.89 3.19 -1.74
C MET A 251 13.86 2.88 -3.25
N ILE A 252 13.86 3.92 -4.09
CA ILE A 252 13.87 3.77 -5.57
C ILE A 252 15.17 3.11 -6.00
N LYS A 253 16.31 3.60 -5.53
CA LYS A 253 17.65 3.06 -5.84
C LYS A 253 17.75 1.59 -5.44
N PHE A 254 17.37 1.25 -4.22
CA PHE A 254 17.34 -0.14 -3.73
C PHE A 254 16.45 -1.02 -4.61
N SER A 255 15.27 -0.55 -5.00
CA SER A 255 14.36 -1.31 -5.87
C SER A 255 15.01 -1.63 -7.24
N ILE A 256 15.76 -0.68 -7.83
CA ILE A 256 16.51 -0.88 -9.06
C ILE A 256 17.62 -1.92 -8.85
N GLU A 257 18.39 -1.80 -7.77
CA GLU A 257 19.47 -2.74 -7.41
C GLU A 257 18.94 -4.16 -7.17
N GLN A 258 17.66 -4.30 -6.78
CA GLN A 258 16.96 -5.60 -6.65
C GLN A 258 16.25 -6.03 -7.96
N ASN A 259 16.55 -5.40 -9.10
CA ASN A 259 15.97 -5.69 -10.41
C ASN A 259 14.42 -5.60 -10.45
N LYS A 260 13.83 -4.79 -9.59
CA LYS A 260 12.38 -4.52 -9.64
C LYS A 260 12.06 -3.62 -10.83
N LYS A 261 10.81 -3.71 -11.34
CA LYS A 261 10.38 -2.98 -12.53
C LYS A 261 9.50 -1.77 -12.21
N LYS A 262 8.80 -1.81 -11.09
CA LYS A 262 7.86 -0.75 -10.70
C LYS A 262 8.01 -0.39 -9.23
N PHE A 263 8.02 0.94 -8.97
CA PHE A 263 7.99 1.48 -7.61
C PHE A 263 6.72 2.32 -7.42
N SER A 264 5.88 1.96 -6.47
CA SER A 264 4.66 2.68 -6.10
C SER A 264 4.89 3.57 -4.88
N PHE A 265 4.48 4.82 -4.99
CA PHE A 265 4.37 5.75 -3.85
C PHE A 265 3.08 5.54 -3.04
N GLY A 266 2.32 4.49 -3.34
CA GLY A 266 0.98 4.28 -2.80
C GLY A 266 -0.05 5.32 -3.27
N ARG A 267 -1.23 5.25 -2.67
CA ARG A 267 -2.35 6.15 -3.00
C ARG A 267 -2.20 7.54 -2.37
N SER A 268 -2.83 8.53 -2.99
CA SER A 268 -2.96 9.89 -2.45
C SER A 268 -4.34 10.45 -2.79
N THR A 269 -4.85 11.36 -1.96
CA THR A 269 -6.04 12.13 -2.33
C THR A 269 -5.69 13.11 -3.44
N LYS A 270 -6.58 13.27 -4.43
CA LYS A 270 -6.47 14.29 -5.48
C LYS A 270 -6.18 15.66 -4.87
N ASP A 271 -5.37 16.45 -5.54
CA ASP A 271 -5.03 17.84 -5.18
C ASP A 271 -4.42 18.03 -3.78
N SER A 272 -3.99 16.93 -3.14
CA SER A 272 -3.32 16.98 -1.84
C SER A 272 -1.87 17.46 -1.95
N SER A 273 -1.36 18.05 -0.87
CA SER A 273 0.06 18.41 -0.77
C SER A 273 0.98 17.18 -0.89
N LEU A 274 0.50 16.01 -0.45
CA LEU A 274 1.21 14.74 -0.58
C LEU A 274 1.36 14.35 -2.06
N LEU A 275 0.29 14.41 -2.85
CA LEU A 275 0.35 14.12 -4.29
C LEU A 275 1.28 15.11 -5.00
N ASN A 276 1.21 16.40 -4.65
CA ASN A 276 2.11 17.43 -5.20
C ASN A 276 3.59 17.15 -4.85
N PHE A 277 3.87 16.59 -3.69
CA PHE A 277 5.21 16.15 -3.33
C PHE A 277 5.65 14.95 -4.19
N LYS A 278 4.79 13.93 -4.37
CA LYS A 278 5.06 12.76 -5.21
C LYS A 278 5.30 13.14 -6.69
N ARG A 279 4.59 14.13 -7.21
CA ARG A 279 4.77 14.68 -8.58
C ARG A 279 6.18 15.18 -8.88
N GLN A 280 6.97 15.52 -7.86
CA GLN A 280 8.37 15.92 -8.05
C GLN A 280 9.23 14.78 -8.60
N TRP A 281 8.82 13.53 -8.39
CA TRP A 281 9.42 12.30 -8.90
C TRP A 281 8.97 11.93 -10.31
N LYS A 282 8.06 12.72 -10.91
CA LYS A 282 7.43 12.46 -12.23
C LYS A 282 6.75 11.09 -12.32
N PRO A 283 5.92 10.70 -11.36
CA PRO A 283 5.24 9.42 -11.43
C PRO A 283 4.22 9.38 -12.57
N ILE A 284 3.90 8.16 -13.00
CA ILE A 284 2.67 7.86 -13.71
C ILE A 284 1.55 7.90 -12.68
N GLU A 285 0.51 8.71 -12.94
CA GLU A 285 -0.67 8.79 -12.09
C GLU A 285 -1.81 7.99 -12.71
N LYS A 286 -2.44 7.12 -11.93
CA LYS A 286 -3.66 6.40 -12.33
C LYS A 286 -4.79 6.69 -11.35
N GLN A 287 -5.95 6.98 -11.91
CA GLN A 287 -7.18 7.14 -11.14
C GLN A 287 -7.52 5.84 -10.42
N LEU A 288 -7.86 5.93 -9.12
CA LEU A 288 -8.40 4.83 -8.34
C LEU A 288 -9.90 5.02 -8.14
N PHE A 289 -10.62 3.91 -8.21
CA PHE A 289 -12.05 3.82 -7.92
C PHE A 289 -12.24 2.86 -6.75
N PHE A 290 -12.93 3.32 -5.73
CA PHE A 290 -13.39 2.50 -4.63
C PHE A 290 -14.86 2.22 -4.91
N SER A 291 -15.13 1.06 -5.52
CA SER A 291 -16.46 0.64 -5.92
C SER A 291 -17.17 -0.08 -4.78
N TYR A 292 -18.41 0.26 -4.55
CA TYR A 292 -19.24 -0.26 -3.46
C TYR A 292 -20.45 -0.99 -4.01
N SER A 293 -21.03 -1.88 -3.19
CA SER A 293 -22.31 -2.54 -3.49
C SER A 293 -23.50 -1.57 -3.47
N GLU A 294 -23.39 -0.49 -2.67
CA GLU A 294 -24.44 0.52 -2.45
C GLU A 294 -23.84 1.92 -2.21
N GLU A 295 -24.68 2.94 -2.25
CA GLU A 295 -24.26 4.33 -2.03
C GLU A 295 -23.69 4.56 -0.63
N GLN A 296 -22.49 5.13 -0.53
CA GLN A 296 -21.82 5.43 0.73
C GLN A 296 -22.08 6.86 1.19
N LYS A 297 -22.64 7.01 2.39
CA LYS A 297 -22.89 8.34 3.01
C LYS A 297 -21.70 8.73 3.89
N VAL A 298 -20.82 9.62 3.42
CA VAL A 298 -19.67 10.11 4.17
C VAL A 298 -19.89 11.54 4.67
N SER A 299 -19.73 11.76 6.00
CA SER A 299 -19.80 13.09 6.61
C SER A 299 -18.39 13.68 6.81
N LEU A 300 -17.92 14.50 5.87
CA LEU A 300 -16.62 15.17 5.93
C LEU A 300 -16.45 16.15 7.10
N LYS A 301 -17.52 16.83 7.54
CA LYS A 301 -17.46 17.82 8.63
C LYS A 301 -17.06 17.20 9.98
N LYS A 302 -17.60 16.01 10.28
CA LYS A 302 -17.29 15.28 11.53
C LYS A 302 -15.82 14.86 11.59
N MET A 303 -15.24 14.47 10.46
CA MET A 303 -13.83 14.05 10.39
C MET A 303 -12.85 15.20 10.65
N THR A 304 -13.12 16.41 10.15
CA THR A 304 -12.20 17.56 10.34
C THR A 304 -12.13 18.00 11.80
N PHE A 305 -13.23 17.93 12.54
CA PHE A 305 -13.25 18.26 13.97
C PHE A 305 -12.46 17.23 14.79
N LEU A 306 -12.68 15.94 14.54
CA LEU A 306 -11.97 14.86 15.23
C LEU A 306 -10.46 14.93 14.99
N THR A 307 -10.02 15.24 13.78
CA THR A 307 -8.61 15.43 13.44
C THR A 307 -7.95 16.53 14.28
N LYS A 308 -8.65 17.65 14.53
CA LYS A 308 -8.12 18.74 15.37
C LYS A 308 -8.00 18.32 16.85
N LEU A 309 -8.99 17.65 17.39
CA LEU A 309 -8.95 17.13 18.76
C LEU A 309 -7.84 16.08 18.94
N TRP A 310 -7.67 15.19 17.95
CA TRP A 310 -6.62 14.16 18.00
C TRP A 310 -5.23 14.73 18.20
N LYS A 311 -4.91 15.83 17.53
CA LYS A 311 -3.60 16.51 17.64
C LYS A 311 -3.26 17.02 19.03
N LEU A 312 -4.25 17.19 19.89
CA LEU A 312 -4.09 17.69 21.27
C LEU A 312 -3.81 16.58 22.27
N LEU A 313 -3.96 15.31 21.89
CA LEU A 313 -3.74 14.19 22.78
C LEU A 313 -2.26 14.02 23.12
N PRO A 314 -1.92 13.63 24.37
CA PRO A 314 -0.59 13.12 24.66
C PRO A 314 -0.29 11.87 23.82
N LEU A 315 0.96 11.74 23.34
CA LEU A 315 1.35 10.62 22.46
C LEU A 315 1.02 9.25 23.06
N ARG A 316 1.20 9.08 24.38
CA ARG A 316 0.88 7.82 25.09
C ARG A 316 -0.60 7.47 24.98
N VAL A 317 -1.48 8.46 25.14
CA VAL A 317 -2.94 8.28 25.02
C VAL A 317 -3.32 7.97 23.58
N ALA A 318 -2.78 8.73 22.62
CA ALA A 318 -3.02 8.48 21.20
C ALA A 318 -2.58 7.07 20.77
N ASN A 319 -1.43 6.60 21.27
CA ASN A 319 -0.93 5.24 20.97
C ASN A 319 -1.74 4.13 21.67
N PHE A 320 -2.41 4.42 22.76
CA PHE A 320 -3.27 3.45 23.47
C PHE A 320 -4.61 3.28 22.78
N ILE A 321 -5.27 4.37 22.40
CA ILE A 321 -6.62 4.32 21.80
C ILE A 321 -6.59 4.25 20.26
N GLY A 322 -5.49 4.72 19.64
CA GLY A 322 -5.34 4.80 18.18
C GLY A 322 -5.56 3.48 17.44
N PRO A 323 -4.95 2.37 17.87
CA PRO A 323 -5.09 1.08 17.22
C PRO A 323 -6.53 0.62 17.07
N ASN A 324 -7.33 0.73 18.14
CA ASN A 324 -8.74 0.33 18.14
C ASN A 324 -9.60 1.12 17.11
N ILE A 325 -9.11 2.28 16.69
CA ILE A 325 -9.76 3.11 15.68
C ILE A 325 -9.14 2.86 14.31
N ALA A 326 -7.79 2.94 14.21
CA ALA A 326 -7.09 2.85 12.93
C ALA A 326 -7.25 1.49 12.25
N GLU A 327 -7.22 0.41 13.02
CA GLU A 327 -7.38 -0.95 12.51
C GLU A 327 -8.78 -1.22 11.93
N LYS A 328 -9.78 -0.43 12.31
CA LYS A 328 -11.15 -0.48 11.75
C LYS A 328 -11.37 0.50 10.58
N LEU A 329 -10.41 1.41 10.33
CA LEU A 329 -10.44 2.39 9.25
C LEU A 329 -9.51 1.94 8.13
N TYR A 330 -10.02 1.21 7.14
CA TYR A 330 -9.25 0.66 6.03
C TYR A 330 -9.55 1.33 4.68
#